data_63e6b59a79e063b2aa67f8a85b7d0069
#
_entry.id   63e6b59a79e063b2aa67f8a85b7d0069
#
_cell.length_a   1.000
_cell.length_b   1.000
_cell.length_c   1.000
_cell.angle_alpha   90.00
_cell.angle_beta   90.00
_cell.angle_gamma   90.00
#
_symmetry.space_group_name_H-M   'P 1'
#
loop_
_entity.id
_entity.type
_entity.pdbx_description
1 polymer ?
#
loop_
_entity_poly.entity_id
_entity_poly.type
_entity_poly.pdbx_seq_one_letter_code
_entity_poly.pdbx_strand_id
1 'polypeptide(L)'
;VVSPSEMVHSLAAVAARNGVEFLFEQEVVGIDQVAAGAEDGARMVVKTAKGLEVRTRFVVNAAGLFSDKVAEMVGLHDFVIKPRKGEEYLLDKNMSYVTKRVILPVPTKVSKGILITPTVDETIMCGPTAVDTDDRYDLTCTPEGCQTIFSFVSKMCTEINDRQVIASFAGLRAAANTGDFIIGPTAVKGFINA
;
A
#
# COMPACT_ATOMS: atom_id res chain seq x y z
N VAL A 1 1.95 10.95 15.43
CA VAL A 1 2.32 10.98 14.01
C VAL A 1 3.66 10.29 13.87
N VAL A 2 3.83 9.43 12.88
CA VAL A 2 5.08 8.73 12.57
C VAL A 2 5.38 8.93 11.09
N SER A 3 6.67 8.91 10.72
CA SER A 3 7.09 8.86 9.32
C SER A 3 6.97 7.41 8.82
N PRO A 4 6.08 7.11 7.85
CA PRO A 4 5.94 5.75 7.33
C PRO A 4 7.23 5.22 6.70
N SER A 5 7.97 6.06 5.96
CA SER A 5 9.22 5.69 5.31
C SER A 5 10.30 5.33 6.33
N GLU A 6 10.49 6.14 7.38
CA GLU A 6 11.46 5.84 8.44
C GLU A 6 11.11 4.56 9.19
N MET A 7 9.82 4.31 9.43
CA MET A 7 9.37 3.06 10.04
C MET A 7 9.72 1.84 9.18
N VAL A 8 9.46 1.91 7.86
CA VAL A 8 9.81 0.82 6.92
C VAL A 8 11.33 0.61 6.87
N HIS A 9 12.13 1.67 6.77
CA HIS A 9 13.59 1.58 6.77
C HIS A 9 14.13 0.98 8.07
N SER A 10 13.57 1.36 9.22
CA SER A 10 13.96 0.82 10.52
C SER A 10 13.66 -0.68 10.62
N LEU A 11 12.47 -1.11 10.18
CA LEU A 11 12.11 -2.52 10.14
C LEU A 11 13.01 -3.32 9.20
N ALA A 12 13.31 -2.78 8.02
CA ALA A 12 14.24 -3.41 7.08
C ALA A 12 15.66 -3.55 7.69
N ALA A 13 16.17 -2.51 8.35
CA ALA A 13 17.46 -2.56 9.02
C ALA A 13 17.51 -3.62 10.13
N VAL A 14 16.43 -3.74 10.92
CA VAL A 14 16.33 -4.79 11.95
C VAL A 14 16.27 -6.18 11.30
N ALA A 15 15.51 -6.36 10.24
CA ALA A 15 15.42 -7.62 9.52
C ALA A 15 16.79 -8.03 8.95
N ALA A 16 17.52 -7.11 8.31
CA ALA A 16 18.86 -7.36 7.80
C ALA A 16 19.84 -7.79 8.91
N ARG A 17 19.81 -7.13 10.08
CA ARG A 17 20.63 -7.51 11.26
C ARG A 17 20.30 -8.92 11.78
N ASN A 18 19.09 -9.40 11.55
CA ASN A 18 18.65 -10.75 11.89
C ASN A 18 18.84 -11.76 10.74
N GLY A 19 19.62 -11.41 9.71
CA GLY A 19 20.01 -12.32 8.64
C GLY A 19 19.03 -12.41 7.48
N VAL A 20 18.07 -11.46 7.36
CA VAL A 20 17.22 -11.37 6.17
C VAL A 20 18.02 -10.77 5.02
N GLU A 21 18.03 -11.47 3.91
CA GLU A 21 18.60 -11.00 2.64
C GLU A 21 17.53 -10.29 1.82
N PHE A 22 17.83 -9.06 1.34
CA PHE A 22 16.97 -8.28 0.47
C PHE A 22 17.45 -8.40 -0.97
N LEU A 23 16.63 -9.01 -1.82
CA LEU A 23 16.91 -9.17 -3.25
C LEU A 23 16.07 -8.14 -4.03
N PHE A 24 16.62 -6.95 -4.20
CA PHE A 24 15.97 -5.87 -4.94
C PHE A 24 15.97 -6.12 -6.44
N GLU A 25 15.02 -5.49 -7.16
CA GLU A 25 14.86 -5.61 -8.61
C GLU A 25 14.72 -7.07 -9.10
N GLN A 26 14.16 -7.92 -8.27
CA GLN A 26 13.89 -9.33 -8.58
C GLN A 26 12.36 -9.53 -8.64
N GLU A 27 11.76 -9.14 -9.76
CA GLU A 27 10.34 -9.37 -9.99
C GLU A 27 10.05 -10.86 -10.03
N VAL A 28 9.12 -11.32 -9.19
CA VAL A 28 8.66 -12.71 -9.18
C VAL A 28 7.71 -12.92 -10.36
N VAL A 29 8.06 -13.86 -11.24
CA VAL A 29 7.29 -14.18 -12.45
C VAL A 29 6.70 -15.59 -12.44
N GLY A 30 7.05 -16.41 -11.46
CA GLY A 30 6.50 -17.74 -11.31
C GLY A 30 6.86 -18.39 -9.98
N ILE A 31 6.00 -19.29 -9.53
CA ILE A 31 6.22 -20.11 -8.34
C ILE A 31 5.81 -21.54 -8.66
N ASP A 32 6.77 -22.45 -8.74
CA ASP A 32 6.51 -23.86 -8.97
C ASP A 32 6.38 -24.60 -7.64
N GLN A 33 5.45 -25.51 -7.55
CA GLN A 33 5.34 -26.44 -6.43
C GLN A 33 6.32 -27.61 -6.61
N VAL A 34 7.07 -27.96 -5.58
CA VAL A 34 8.01 -29.07 -5.56
C VAL A 34 7.30 -30.32 -5.04
N ALA A 35 7.57 -31.47 -5.65
CA ALA A 35 7.01 -32.76 -5.23
C ALA A 35 7.35 -33.03 -3.74
N ALA A 36 6.42 -33.70 -3.05
CA ALA A 36 6.62 -34.07 -1.66
C ALA A 36 7.82 -35.04 -1.53
N GLY A 37 8.66 -34.79 -0.50
CA GLY A 37 9.83 -35.63 -0.24
C GLY A 37 11.14 -35.10 -0.85
N ALA A 38 11.19 -33.87 -1.33
CA ALA A 38 12.46 -33.26 -1.74
C ALA A 38 13.48 -33.31 -0.59
N GLU A 39 14.72 -33.71 -0.90
CA GLU A 39 15.80 -33.96 0.10
C GLU A 39 16.11 -32.68 0.91
N ASP A 40 16.02 -31.50 0.29
CA ASP A 40 16.23 -30.19 0.93
C ASP A 40 15.01 -29.69 1.72
N GLY A 41 13.90 -30.42 1.70
CA GLY A 41 12.64 -30.06 2.33
C GLY A 41 11.92 -28.88 1.64
N ALA A 42 12.38 -28.43 0.47
CA ALA A 42 11.74 -27.37 -0.28
C ALA A 42 10.35 -27.80 -0.72
N ARG A 43 9.42 -26.85 -0.76
CA ARG A 43 8.04 -27.01 -1.23
C ARG A 43 7.75 -26.19 -2.47
N MET A 44 8.52 -25.14 -2.67
CA MET A 44 8.34 -24.21 -3.79
C MET A 44 9.68 -23.75 -4.34
N VAL A 45 9.66 -23.38 -5.62
CA VAL A 45 10.74 -22.68 -6.32
C VAL A 45 10.17 -21.35 -6.81
N VAL A 46 10.65 -20.27 -6.24
CA VAL A 46 10.30 -18.92 -6.67
C VAL A 46 11.23 -18.50 -7.81
N LYS A 47 10.66 -18.08 -8.92
CA LYS A 47 11.39 -17.67 -10.14
C LYS A 47 11.25 -16.17 -10.36
N THR A 48 12.36 -15.53 -10.72
CA THR A 48 12.38 -14.09 -11.02
C THR A 48 12.61 -13.82 -12.50
N ALA A 49 12.21 -12.64 -12.95
CA ALA A 49 12.39 -12.20 -14.34
C ALA A 49 13.88 -12.16 -14.77
N LYS A 50 14.82 -12.03 -13.83
CA LYS A 50 16.25 -12.05 -14.10
C LYS A 50 16.86 -13.46 -14.04
N GLY A 51 16.04 -14.51 -13.94
CA GLY A 51 16.49 -15.91 -13.96
C GLY A 51 17.01 -16.45 -12.63
N LEU A 52 16.83 -15.73 -11.51
CA LEU A 52 17.12 -16.27 -10.20
C LEU A 52 16.03 -17.28 -9.81
N GLU A 53 16.43 -18.43 -9.28
CA GLU A 53 15.54 -19.42 -8.69
C GLU A 53 15.85 -19.61 -7.20
N VAL A 54 14.85 -19.46 -6.36
CA VAL A 54 14.96 -19.63 -4.91
C VAL A 54 14.11 -20.80 -4.46
N ARG A 55 14.76 -21.87 -4.01
CA ARG A 55 14.09 -23.02 -3.40
C ARG A 55 13.78 -22.73 -1.94
N THR A 56 12.53 -22.94 -1.54
CA THR A 56 12.10 -22.57 -0.19
C THR A 56 11.02 -23.51 0.36
N ARG A 57 10.93 -23.57 1.67
CA ARG A 57 9.89 -24.30 2.40
C ARG A 57 8.59 -23.51 2.54
N PHE A 58 8.70 -22.18 2.61
CA PHE A 58 7.56 -21.27 2.79
C PHE A 58 7.69 -20.06 1.89
N VAL A 59 6.58 -19.62 1.35
CA VAL A 59 6.45 -18.33 0.66
C VAL A 59 5.41 -17.52 1.43
N VAL A 60 5.75 -16.28 1.77
CA VAL A 60 4.81 -15.30 2.32
C VAL A 60 4.51 -14.29 1.20
N ASN A 61 3.28 -14.32 0.73
CA ASN A 61 2.79 -13.40 -0.28
C ASN A 61 2.35 -12.09 0.39
N ALA A 62 3.21 -11.09 0.34
CA ALA A 62 2.96 -9.72 0.81
C ALA A 62 3.09 -8.72 -0.34
N ALA A 63 2.62 -9.11 -1.54
CA ALA A 63 2.81 -8.36 -2.79
C ALA A 63 1.84 -7.17 -2.97
N GLY A 64 1.04 -6.83 -1.94
CA GLY A 64 0.18 -5.64 -1.96
C GLY A 64 -0.79 -5.64 -3.14
N LEU A 65 -0.68 -4.66 -4.03
CA LEU A 65 -1.53 -4.54 -5.23
C LEU A 65 -1.49 -5.76 -6.16
N PHE A 66 -0.46 -6.58 -6.07
CA PHE A 66 -0.26 -7.75 -6.93
C PHE A 66 -0.42 -9.08 -6.19
N SER A 67 -0.94 -9.08 -4.96
CA SER A 67 -1.07 -10.28 -4.13
C SER A 67 -1.96 -11.34 -4.78
N ASP A 68 -3.03 -10.95 -5.48
CA ASP A 68 -3.87 -11.87 -6.26
C ASP A 68 -3.08 -12.51 -7.41
N LYS A 69 -2.23 -11.74 -8.11
CA LYS A 69 -1.40 -12.25 -9.20
C LYS A 69 -0.33 -13.24 -8.73
N VAL A 70 0.25 -12.97 -7.57
CA VAL A 70 1.22 -13.91 -6.95
C VAL A 70 0.50 -15.18 -6.46
N ALA A 71 -0.72 -15.07 -5.92
CA ALA A 71 -1.53 -16.22 -5.53
C ALA A 71 -1.95 -17.08 -6.75
N GLU A 72 -2.28 -16.44 -7.87
CA GLU A 72 -2.58 -17.13 -9.14
C GLU A 72 -1.41 -18.02 -9.62
N MET A 73 -0.14 -17.64 -9.35
CA MET A 73 1.04 -18.43 -9.74
C MET A 73 1.11 -19.81 -9.08
N VAL A 74 0.43 -19.98 -7.94
CA VAL A 74 0.32 -21.29 -7.27
C VAL A 74 -1.06 -21.94 -7.41
N GLY A 75 -1.91 -21.40 -8.30
CA GLY A 75 -3.24 -21.93 -8.60
C GLY A 75 -4.34 -21.49 -7.63
N LEU A 76 -4.12 -20.44 -6.85
CA LEU A 76 -5.14 -19.87 -5.95
C LEU A 76 -5.85 -18.70 -6.63
N HIS A 77 -7.20 -18.69 -6.57
CA HIS A 77 -8.06 -17.67 -7.18
C HIS A 77 -9.13 -17.18 -6.19
N ASP A 78 -8.84 -17.23 -4.89
CA ASP A 78 -9.82 -17.02 -3.83
C ASP A 78 -10.19 -15.54 -3.64
N PHE A 79 -9.37 -14.62 -4.16
CA PHE A 79 -9.61 -13.18 -4.04
C PHE A 79 -9.07 -12.41 -5.25
N VAL A 80 -9.56 -11.18 -5.39
CA VAL A 80 -9.11 -10.22 -6.40
C VAL A 80 -8.81 -8.90 -5.70
N ILE A 81 -7.68 -8.30 -6.04
CA ILE A 81 -7.32 -6.96 -5.57
C ILE A 81 -7.86 -5.93 -6.57
N LYS A 82 -8.70 -5.02 -6.06
CA LYS A 82 -9.16 -3.83 -6.79
C LYS A 82 -8.45 -2.61 -6.20
N PRO A 83 -7.60 -1.94 -6.98
CA PRO A 83 -6.92 -0.75 -6.51
C PRO A 83 -7.91 0.36 -6.16
N ARG A 84 -7.66 1.05 -5.05
CA ARG A 84 -8.40 2.25 -4.68
C ARG A 84 -7.44 3.42 -4.58
N LYS A 85 -7.53 4.33 -5.54
CA LYS A 85 -6.68 5.52 -5.62
C LYS A 85 -7.09 6.55 -4.58
N GLY A 86 -6.09 7.07 -3.87
CA GLY A 86 -6.21 8.20 -2.97
C GLY A 86 -5.21 9.28 -3.39
N GLU A 87 -5.71 10.47 -3.70
CA GLU A 87 -4.90 11.65 -3.97
C GLU A 87 -4.75 12.47 -2.70
N GLU A 88 -3.55 12.98 -2.46
CA GLU A 88 -3.17 13.77 -1.29
C GLU A 88 -2.51 15.06 -1.74
N TYR A 89 -2.77 16.14 -1.02
CA TYR A 89 -2.23 17.47 -1.29
C TYR A 89 -1.53 18.01 -0.05
N LEU A 90 -0.28 18.42 -0.23
CA LEU A 90 0.57 18.93 0.82
C LEU A 90 0.59 20.46 0.77
N LEU A 91 0.30 21.08 1.90
CA LEU A 91 0.34 22.53 2.06
C LEU A 91 1.65 22.97 2.71
N ASP A 92 2.06 24.19 2.43
CA ASP A 92 3.28 24.80 2.93
C ASP A 92 3.33 24.83 4.47
N LYS A 93 4.55 24.85 5.02
CA LYS A 93 4.82 24.94 6.47
C LYS A 93 4.23 26.18 7.14
N ASN A 94 4.05 27.27 6.38
CA ASN A 94 3.39 28.47 6.87
C ASN A 94 1.94 28.23 7.32
N MET A 95 1.34 27.08 6.92
CA MET A 95 0.01 26.62 7.35
C MET A 95 0.04 25.76 8.62
N SER A 96 1.21 25.49 9.19
CA SER A 96 1.35 24.60 10.37
C SER A 96 0.61 25.08 11.62
N TYR A 97 0.24 26.35 11.67
CA TYR A 97 -0.54 26.94 12.77
C TYR A 97 -2.02 26.52 12.75
N VAL A 98 -2.54 26.09 11.60
CA VAL A 98 -3.97 25.77 11.41
C VAL A 98 -4.40 24.64 12.33
N THR A 99 -3.58 23.61 12.46
CA THR A 99 -3.87 22.50 13.38
C THR A 99 -2.62 21.77 13.82
N LYS A 100 -2.63 21.30 15.06
CA LYS A 100 -1.62 20.37 15.61
C LYS A 100 -2.19 18.94 15.78
N ARG A 101 -3.42 18.71 15.33
CA ARG A 101 -4.11 17.44 15.45
C ARG A 101 -4.73 17.06 14.11
N VAL A 102 -4.96 15.76 13.92
CA VAL A 102 -5.73 15.28 12.77
C VAL A 102 -7.18 15.72 12.93
N ILE A 103 -7.71 16.41 11.92
CA ILE A 103 -9.12 16.77 11.83
C ILE A 103 -9.81 15.76 10.93
N LEU A 104 -10.84 15.11 11.47
CA LEU A 104 -11.63 14.10 10.76
C LEU A 104 -13.08 14.56 10.69
N PRO A 105 -13.75 14.43 9.53
CA PRO A 105 -15.19 14.56 9.45
C PRO A 105 -15.86 13.34 10.11
N VAL A 106 -17.16 13.46 10.37
CA VAL A 106 -17.95 12.30 10.81
C VAL A 106 -17.96 11.25 9.69
N PRO A 107 -17.56 10.00 9.96
CA PRO A 107 -17.53 8.95 8.95
C PRO A 107 -18.90 8.69 8.34
N THR A 108 -18.93 8.41 7.04
CA THR A 108 -20.12 7.96 6.33
C THR A 108 -20.05 6.44 6.08
N LYS A 109 -21.13 5.84 5.58
CA LYS A 109 -21.13 4.41 5.20
C LYS A 109 -20.14 4.09 4.07
N VAL A 110 -19.75 5.08 3.27
CA VAL A 110 -18.93 4.90 2.05
C VAL A 110 -17.47 5.27 2.27
N SER A 111 -17.19 6.22 3.17
CA SER A 111 -15.84 6.75 3.37
C SER A 111 -15.63 7.28 4.78
N LYS A 112 -14.40 7.17 5.28
CA LYS A 112 -13.96 7.87 6.50
C LYS A 112 -13.82 9.38 6.29
N GLY A 113 -13.94 9.85 5.06
CA GLY A 113 -13.84 11.25 4.67
C GLY A 113 -12.42 11.71 4.36
N ILE A 114 -12.34 12.97 3.93
CA ILE A 114 -11.08 13.67 3.66
C ILE A 114 -10.59 14.28 4.97
N LEU A 115 -9.31 14.12 5.25
CA LEU A 115 -8.67 14.51 6.51
C LEU A 115 -7.83 15.77 6.30
N ILE A 116 -7.60 16.49 7.40
CA ILE A 116 -6.53 17.50 7.52
C ILE A 116 -5.54 16.94 8.55
N THR A 117 -4.33 16.63 8.10
CA THR A 117 -3.33 15.91 8.91
C THR A 117 -2.04 16.70 9.00
N PRO A 118 -1.57 17.13 10.19
CA PRO A 118 -0.22 17.68 10.34
C PRO A 118 0.80 16.56 10.12
N THR A 119 1.85 16.85 9.38
CA THR A 119 2.96 15.93 9.14
C THR A 119 4.08 16.07 10.15
N VAL A 120 5.05 15.17 10.13
CA VAL A 120 6.26 15.25 10.97
C VAL A 120 7.17 16.41 10.56
N ASP A 121 7.06 16.87 9.32
CA ASP A 121 7.86 17.95 8.73
C ASP A 121 7.19 19.33 8.88
N GLU A 122 6.17 19.44 9.73
CA GLU A 122 5.40 20.67 9.99
C GLU A 122 4.59 21.18 8.78
N THR A 123 4.36 20.37 7.76
CA THR A 123 3.43 20.65 6.69
C THR A 123 2.01 20.16 7.04
N ILE A 124 1.02 20.53 6.26
CA ILE A 124 -0.35 20.03 6.41
C ILE A 124 -0.70 19.19 5.18
N MET A 125 -1.17 17.99 5.41
CA MET A 125 -1.63 17.08 4.36
C MET A 125 -3.16 17.06 4.33
N CYS A 126 -3.74 17.26 3.15
CA CYS A 126 -5.17 17.23 2.89
C CYS A 126 -5.51 16.07 1.95
N GLY A 127 -6.39 15.19 2.39
CA GLY A 127 -6.76 13.99 1.64
C GLY A 127 -7.12 12.83 2.57
N PRO A 128 -7.20 11.61 2.03
CA PRO A 128 -7.16 11.27 0.61
C PRO A 128 -8.53 11.33 -0.09
N THR A 129 -8.52 11.30 -1.41
CA THR A 129 -9.68 10.83 -2.17
C THR A 129 -9.84 9.31 -2.03
N ALA A 130 -10.92 8.74 -2.56
CA ALA A 130 -11.13 7.29 -2.58
C ALA A 130 -11.88 6.91 -3.86
N VAL A 131 -11.13 6.62 -4.92
CA VAL A 131 -11.65 6.29 -6.25
C VAL A 131 -11.19 4.90 -6.64
N ASP A 132 -12.12 3.99 -6.93
CA ASP A 132 -11.79 2.66 -7.42
C ASP A 132 -11.29 2.76 -8.87
N THR A 133 -10.24 2.02 -9.20
CA THR A 133 -9.64 1.95 -10.53
C THR A 133 -9.24 0.51 -10.84
N ASP A 134 -9.16 0.17 -12.11
CA ASP A 134 -8.61 -1.11 -12.56
C ASP A 134 -7.10 -1.00 -12.88
N ASP A 135 -6.58 0.22 -13.00
CA ASP A 135 -5.17 0.47 -13.27
C ASP A 135 -4.35 0.43 -11.97
N ARG A 136 -3.43 -0.53 -11.88
CA ARG A 136 -2.54 -0.73 -10.74
C ARG A 136 -1.31 0.16 -10.74
N TYR A 137 -1.18 1.03 -11.74
CA TYR A 137 -0.03 1.93 -11.94
C TYR A 137 -0.42 3.40 -11.99
N ASP A 138 -1.73 3.74 -11.97
CA ASP A 138 -2.18 5.13 -12.03
C ASP A 138 -1.91 5.87 -10.71
N LEU A 139 -0.83 6.63 -10.69
CA LEU A 139 -0.44 7.53 -9.59
C LEU A 139 -0.65 9.00 -9.94
N THR A 140 -1.51 9.30 -10.92
CA THR A 140 -1.77 10.68 -11.33
C THR A 140 -2.68 11.39 -10.34
N CYS A 141 -2.40 12.66 -10.09
CA CYS A 141 -3.33 13.57 -9.43
C CYS A 141 -4.16 14.31 -10.49
N THR A 142 -5.44 14.51 -10.20
CA THR A 142 -6.40 15.07 -11.14
C THR A 142 -6.96 16.42 -10.67
N PRO A 143 -7.35 17.34 -11.58
CA PRO A 143 -8.06 18.56 -11.18
C PRO A 143 -9.33 18.27 -10.38
N GLU A 144 -10.04 17.21 -10.72
CA GLU A 144 -11.27 16.76 -10.04
C GLU A 144 -11.00 16.28 -8.62
N GLY A 145 -9.88 15.55 -8.41
CA GLY A 145 -9.42 15.13 -7.09
C GLY A 145 -9.07 16.33 -6.22
N CYS A 146 -8.35 17.31 -6.78
CA CYS A 146 -8.04 18.57 -6.13
C CYS A 146 -9.32 19.32 -5.71
N GLN A 147 -10.21 19.54 -6.65
CA GLN A 147 -11.48 20.21 -6.38
C GLN A 147 -12.30 19.50 -5.31
N THR A 148 -12.35 18.18 -5.37
CA THR A 148 -13.06 17.36 -4.37
C THR A 148 -12.47 17.58 -2.98
N ILE A 149 -11.15 17.48 -2.82
CA ILE A 149 -10.49 17.64 -1.52
C ILE A 149 -10.73 19.04 -0.97
N PHE A 150 -10.45 20.09 -1.74
CA PHE A 150 -10.56 21.45 -1.24
C PHE A 150 -12.01 21.90 -1.02
N SER A 151 -12.99 21.34 -1.72
CA SER A 151 -14.41 21.57 -1.44
C SER A 151 -14.85 21.03 -0.07
N PHE A 152 -14.19 19.97 0.43
CA PHE A 152 -14.44 19.43 1.76
C PHE A 152 -13.61 20.11 2.84
N VAL A 153 -12.33 20.28 2.60
CA VAL A 153 -11.37 20.83 3.57
C VAL A 153 -11.72 22.28 3.94
N SER A 154 -12.12 23.11 2.96
CA SER A 154 -12.51 24.50 3.22
C SER A 154 -13.78 24.65 4.09
N LYS A 155 -14.63 23.61 4.16
CA LYS A 155 -15.78 23.58 5.09
C LYS A 155 -15.35 23.24 6.52
N MET A 156 -14.25 22.50 6.71
CA MET A 156 -13.73 22.14 8.02
C MET A 156 -12.78 23.23 8.55
N CYS A 157 -12.05 23.90 7.65
CA CYS A 157 -11.13 24.97 7.97
C CYS A 157 -11.13 26.02 6.83
N THR A 158 -11.70 27.18 7.08
CA THR A 158 -11.88 28.24 6.08
C THR A 158 -10.58 28.90 5.63
N GLU A 159 -9.49 28.72 6.39
CA GLU A 159 -8.17 29.26 6.07
C GLU A 159 -7.44 28.43 5.01
N ILE A 160 -7.85 27.18 4.79
CA ILE A 160 -7.23 26.26 3.84
C ILE A 160 -7.87 26.39 2.44
N ASN A 161 -7.01 26.56 1.43
CA ASN A 161 -7.40 26.53 0.03
C ASN A 161 -6.28 25.95 -0.85
N ASP A 162 -6.57 25.73 -2.13
CA ASP A 162 -5.67 25.11 -3.10
C ASP A 162 -4.42 25.92 -3.47
N ARG A 163 -4.43 27.25 -3.22
CA ARG A 163 -3.29 28.13 -3.51
C ARG A 163 -2.07 27.88 -2.62
N GLN A 164 -2.26 27.18 -1.52
CA GLN A 164 -1.20 26.86 -0.54
C GLN A 164 -0.55 25.50 -0.82
N VAL A 165 -0.96 24.81 -1.89
CA VAL A 165 -0.42 23.51 -2.27
C VAL A 165 1.02 23.66 -2.76
N ILE A 166 1.93 22.89 -2.17
CA ILE A 166 3.34 22.82 -2.57
C ILE A 166 3.68 21.51 -3.26
N ALA A 167 2.89 20.46 -3.03
CA ALA A 167 3.04 19.16 -3.67
C ALA A 167 1.72 18.38 -3.69
N SER A 168 1.59 17.50 -4.66
CA SER A 168 0.51 16.51 -4.74
C SER A 168 1.07 15.16 -5.10
N PHE A 169 0.46 14.10 -4.57
CA PHE A 169 0.81 12.73 -4.90
C PHE A 169 -0.41 11.83 -4.74
N ALA A 170 -0.37 10.68 -5.39
CA ALA A 170 -1.39 9.68 -5.27
C ALA A 170 -0.80 8.33 -4.87
N GLY A 171 -1.61 7.54 -4.18
CA GLY A 171 -1.27 6.17 -3.82
C GLY A 171 -2.44 5.23 -4.08
N LEU A 172 -2.12 3.97 -4.32
CA LEU A 172 -3.10 2.92 -4.55
C LEU A 172 -3.16 1.99 -3.34
N ARG A 173 -4.34 1.81 -2.78
CA ARG A 173 -4.60 0.83 -1.73
C ARG A 173 -4.96 -0.50 -2.37
N ALA A 174 -4.38 -1.58 -1.86
CA ALA A 174 -4.76 -2.94 -2.19
C ALA A 174 -6.09 -3.28 -1.47
N ALA A 175 -7.22 -3.03 -2.13
CA ALA A 175 -8.52 -3.38 -1.58
C ALA A 175 -8.95 -4.74 -2.13
N ALA A 176 -9.10 -5.74 -1.25
CA ALA A 176 -9.60 -7.05 -1.63
C ALA A 176 -11.12 -7.02 -1.80
N ASN A 177 -11.64 -7.81 -2.74
CA ASN A 177 -13.08 -7.99 -2.93
C ASN A 177 -13.78 -8.64 -1.73
N THR A 178 -13.04 -9.23 -0.80
CA THR A 178 -13.54 -9.78 0.46
C THR A 178 -13.91 -8.69 1.48
N GLY A 179 -13.41 -7.47 1.31
CA GLY A 179 -13.64 -6.34 2.23
C GLY A 179 -12.88 -6.42 3.56
N ASP A 180 -12.01 -7.42 3.74
CA ASP A 180 -11.22 -7.62 4.96
C ASP A 180 -9.78 -8.04 4.61
N PHE A 181 -8.92 -8.10 5.63
CA PHE A 181 -7.55 -8.61 5.51
C PHE A 181 -7.55 -10.10 5.19
N ILE A 182 -6.62 -10.50 4.32
CA ILE A 182 -6.41 -11.89 3.93
C ILE A 182 -5.06 -12.33 4.51
N ILE A 183 -5.05 -12.81 5.75
CA ILE A 183 -3.85 -13.21 6.47
C ILE A 183 -3.98 -14.65 6.96
N GLY A 184 -3.11 -15.53 6.48
CA GLY A 184 -3.12 -16.91 6.94
C GLY A 184 -2.58 -17.91 5.94
N PRO A 185 -2.51 -19.19 6.35
CA PRO A 185 -2.15 -20.28 5.44
C PRO A 185 -3.23 -20.48 4.39
N THR A 186 -2.83 -20.96 3.24
CA THR A 186 -3.72 -21.26 2.11
C THR A 186 -3.89 -22.78 1.91
N ALA A 187 -4.68 -23.17 0.92
CA ALA A 187 -4.80 -24.57 0.51
C ALA A 187 -3.46 -25.12 -0.04
N VAL A 188 -2.56 -24.27 -0.52
CA VAL A 188 -1.22 -24.67 -0.97
C VAL A 188 -0.26 -24.70 0.22
N LYS A 189 0.17 -25.91 0.58
CA LYS A 189 1.01 -26.12 1.77
C LYS A 189 2.33 -25.34 1.70
N GLY A 190 2.53 -24.44 2.64
CA GLY A 190 3.72 -23.59 2.74
C GLY A 190 3.56 -22.23 2.04
N PHE A 191 2.43 -21.97 1.34
CA PHE A 191 2.09 -20.66 0.80
C PHE A 191 1.15 -19.92 1.77
N ILE A 192 1.52 -18.73 2.16
CA ILE A 192 0.84 -17.92 3.19
C ILE A 192 0.55 -16.55 2.59
N ASN A 193 -0.68 -16.07 2.70
CA ASN A 193 -1.03 -14.68 2.37
C ASN A 193 -0.84 -13.77 3.59
N ALA A 194 -0.39 -12.50 3.35
CA ALA A 194 -0.22 -11.46 4.36
C ALA A 194 -0.57 -10.06 3.82
#